data_4ba869847935ae61185c93ce896c80c8
#
_entry.id   4ba869847935ae61185c93ce896c80c8
#
_cell.length_a   1.000
_cell.length_b   1.000
_cell.length_c   1.000
_cell.angle_alpha   90.00
_cell.angle_beta   90.00
_cell.angle_gamma   90.00
#
_symmetry.space_group_name_H-M   'P 1'
#
loop_
_entity.id
_entity.type
_entity.pdbx_description
1 polymer ?
#
loop_
_entity_poly.entity_id
_entity_poly.type
_entity_poly.pdbx_seq_one_letter_code
_entity_poly.pdbx_strand_id
1 'polypeptide(L)'
;MASLGLAACGTSAKATINTSIASLGAQSDLQIHFTAHVSGSGTAEAQDVLNVVSVDVHYVNPSGSPISQASTKDDGEITLNVGAKTLLDVRVVDGNAYLNVDLTAVNSIPGIPLTAQDQSELAAAQLLLGGKWFEVPAQLIKSEIPKSSSVNPAETAKVKGIEVKIFDALAKLIDDGHAKSLAGGGYSEKGTLESVVQAVLPTIEGLDPSVTPPSNVKGTYTLTLTNSGSVATGASISITAPQGNASLGNATVGLTATVTHDNDPVVVPTDVTVITPALIQQLEGSATSL
;
A
#
# COMPACT_ATOMS: atom_id res chain seq x y z
N MET A 1 21.40 -45.36 22.64
CA MET A 1 20.30 -44.42 22.39
C MET A 1 20.55 -43.82 21.01
N ALA A 2 19.78 -44.28 20.00
CA ALA A 2 19.89 -43.76 18.65
C ALA A 2 18.97 -42.57 18.54
N SER A 3 19.54 -41.36 18.34
CA SER A 3 18.78 -40.17 17.99
C SER A 3 18.29 -40.31 16.55
N LEU A 4 17.03 -40.65 16.39
CA LEU A 4 16.32 -40.49 15.13
C LEU A 4 16.24 -38.99 14.81
N GLY A 5 17.19 -38.54 13.97
CA GLY A 5 17.08 -37.26 13.30
C GLY A 5 15.87 -37.31 12.36
N LEU A 6 14.77 -36.69 12.79
CA LEU A 6 13.68 -36.33 11.90
C LEU A 6 14.29 -35.37 10.85
N ALA A 7 14.60 -35.94 9.66
CA ALA A 7 14.78 -35.11 8.48
C ALA A 7 13.44 -34.40 8.25
N ALA A 8 13.33 -33.14 8.70
CA ALA A 8 12.27 -32.29 8.28
C ALA A 8 12.35 -32.21 6.75
N CYS A 9 11.39 -32.85 6.06
CA CYS A 9 11.15 -32.59 4.66
C CYS A 9 10.92 -31.09 4.54
N GLY A 10 11.97 -30.34 4.18
CA GLY A 10 11.89 -28.90 4.04
C GLY A 10 10.90 -28.58 2.93
N THR A 11 9.75 -28.03 3.30
CA THR A 11 8.88 -27.36 2.32
C THR A 11 9.74 -26.28 1.65
N SER A 12 9.67 -26.22 0.32
CA SER A 12 10.43 -25.18 -0.40
C SER A 12 9.99 -23.79 0.07
N ALA A 13 10.89 -22.82 0.06
CA ALA A 13 10.57 -21.43 0.41
C ALA A 13 9.32 -20.94 -0.33
N LYS A 14 9.22 -21.23 -1.61
CA LYS A 14 8.06 -20.93 -2.45
C LYS A 14 6.76 -21.56 -1.92
N ALA A 15 6.77 -22.83 -1.55
CA ALA A 15 5.57 -23.50 -1.03
C ALA A 15 5.11 -22.85 0.28
N THR A 16 6.04 -22.47 1.16
CA THR A 16 5.71 -21.78 2.41
C THR A 16 5.18 -20.38 2.14
N ILE A 17 5.77 -19.62 1.24
CA ILE A 17 5.32 -18.27 0.87
C ILE A 17 3.92 -18.32 0.27
N ASN A 18 3.68 -19.24 -0.68
CA ASN A 18 2.35 -19.41 -1.28
C ASN A 18 1.30 -19.80 -0.24
N THR A 19 1.65 -20.66 0.71
CA THR A 19 0.76 -21.03 1.81
C THR A 19 0.46 -19.83 2.72
N SER A 20 1.47 -19.03 3.02
CA SER A 20 1.30 -17.84 3.87
C SER A 20 0.42 -16.78 3.21
N ILE A 21 0.60 -16.54 1.91
CA ILE A 21 -0.26 -15.62 1.12
C ILE A 21 -1.68 -16.16 1.03
N ALA A 22 -1.85 -17.44 0.75
CA ALA A 22 -3.17 -18.07 0.72
C ALA A 22 -3.88 -17.99 2.07
N SER A 23 -3.12 -18.11 3.16
CA SER A 23 -3.64 -17.96 4.53
C SER A 23 -4.12 -16.54 4.83
N LEU A 24 -3.49 -15.51 4.27
CA LEU A 24 -4.00 -14.13 4.34
C LEU A 24 -5.34 -14.00 3.62
N GLY A 25 -5.44 -14.54 2.41
CA GLY A 25 -6.69 -14.52 1.64
C GLY A 25 -7.84 -15.30 2.29
N ALA A 26 -7.54 -16.21 3.22
CA ALA A 26 -8.53 -16.97 3.98
C ALA A 26 -9.05 -16.25 5.24
N GLN A 27 -8.43 -15.14 5.65
CA GLN A 27 -8.90 -14.33 6.77
C GLN A 27 -10.13 -13.50 6.36
N SER A 28 -10.99 -13.20 7.31
CA SER A 28 -12.13 -12.28 7.14
C SER A 28 -11.82 -10.83 7.56
N ASP A 29 -10.65 -10.64 8.13
CA ASP A 29 -10.14 -9.40 8.66
C ASP A 29 -8.64 -9.30 8.38
N LEU A 30 -8.17 -8.13 8.01
CA LEU A 30 -6.77 -7.88 7.69
C LEU A 30 -6.43 -6.41 7.97
N GLN A 31 -5.46 -6.19 8.84
CA GLN A 31 -4.83 -4.88 9.01
C GLN A 31 -3.41 -4.92 8.47
N ILE A 32 -3.07 -3.95 7.62
CA ILE A 32 -1.73 -3.81 7.04
C ILE A 32 -1.21 -2.42 7.34
N HIS A 33 -0.09 -2.34 8.03
CA HIS A 33 0.64 -1.11 8.27
C HIS A 33 1.84 -1.00 7.32
N PHE A 34 1.83 0.01 6.46
CA PHE A 34 2.90 0.29 5.50
C PHE A 34 3.76 1.45 5.99
N THR A 35 5.06 1.26 5.96
CA THR A 35 6.04 2.31 6.18
C THR A 35 7.06 2.33 5.06
N ALA A 36 7.53 3.52 4.70
CA ALA A 36 8.67 3.69 3.83
C ALA A 36 9.86 4.18 4.65
N HIS A 37 11.06 3.78 4.25
CA HIS A 37 12.30 4.25 4.85
C HIS A 37 13.31 4.58 3.77
N VAL A 38 13.90 5.76 3.87
CA VAL A 38 14.97 6.20 2.96
C VAL A 38 16.19 6.55 3.80
N SER A 39 17.36 6.10 3.38
CA SER A 39 18.63 6.44 4.01
C SER A 39 19.73 6.57 2.97
N GLY A 40 20.80 7.29 3.30
CA GLY A 40 21.97 7.47 2.44
C GLY A 40 22.29 8.94 2.17
N SER A 41 23.42 9.19 1.54
CA SER A 41 23.86 10.53 1.17
C SER A 41 23.05 11.08 -0.01
N GLY A 42 22.66 12.34 0.04
CA GLY A 42 21.88 13.00 -1.03
C GLY A 42 20.36 12.72 -1.00
N THR A 43 19.85 12.13 0.09
CA THR A 43 18.43 11.77 0.23
C THR A 43 17.73 12.53 1.38
N ALA A 44 18.33 13.61 1.89
CA ALA A 44 17.82 14.28 3.08
C ALA A 44 16.33 14.69 2.96
N GLU A 45 15.97 15.36 1.88
CA GLU A 45 14.58 15.78 1.65
C GLU A 45 13.61 14.59 1.56
N ALA A 46 14.01 13.49 0.88
CA ALA A 46 13.20 12.28 0.80
C ALA A 46 13.13 11.56 2.15
N GLN A 47 14.20 11.59 2.95
CA GLN A 47 14.20 11.05 4.31
C GLN A 47 13.21 11.78 5.21
N ASP A 48 13.22 13.11 5.14
CA ASP A 48 12.35 13.95 5.97
C ASP A 48 10.86 13.66 5.72
N VAL A 49 10.49 13.36 4.48
CA VAL A 49 9.11 13.06 4.11
C VAL A 49 8.77 11.57 4.32
N LEU A 50 9.52 10.68 3.69
CA LEU A 50 9.14 9.26 3.63
C LEU A 50 9.27 8.53 4.96
N ASN A 51 10.21 8.95 5.82
CA ASN A 51 10.41 8.32 7.12
C ASN A 51 9.35 8.70 8.16
N VAL A 52 8.49 9.68 7.86
CA VAL A 52 7.41 10.10 8.75
C VAL A 52 6.02 9.75 8.23
N VAL A 53 5.93 9.24 6.99
CA VAL A 53 4.66 8.87 6.37
C VAL A 53 4.41 7.37 6.56
N SER A 54 3.19 7.03 6.98
CA SER A 54 2.70 5.64 6.99
C SER A 54 1.28 5.56 6.46
N VAL A 55 0.94 4.38 5.96
CA VAL A 55 -0.42 4.07 5.50
C VAL A 55 -0.90 2.83 6.26
N ASP A 56 -2.05 2.94 6.89
CA ASP A 56 -2.75 1.81 7.47
C ASP A 56 -3.94 1.45 6.58
N VAL A 57 -4.07 0.17 6.30
CA VAL A 57 -5.21 -0.39 5.57
C VAL A 57 -5.87 -1.41 6.48
N HIS A 58 -7.14 -1.22 6.74
CA HIS A 58 -7.95 -2.18 7.49
C HIS A 58 -9.09 -2.66 6.58
N TYR A 59 -9.24 -3.95 6.47
CA TYR A 59 -10.28 -4.60 5.70
C TYR A 59 -11.02 -5.59 6.59
N VAL A 60 -12.34 -5.51 6.59
CA VAL A 60 -13.21 -6.41 7.34
C VAL A 60 -14.33 -6.91 6.45
N ASN A 61 -14.55 -8.22 6.45
CA ASN A 61 -15.77 -8.79 5.89
C ASN A 61 -16.77 -9.07 7.02
N PRO A 62 -17.84 -8.27 7.15
CA PRO A 62 -18.79 -8.43 8.26
C PRO A 62 -19.52 -9.78 8.26
N SER A 63 -19.56 -10.48 7.12
CA SER A 63 -20.14 -11.83 7.02
C SER A 63 -19.20 -12.93 7.50
N GLY A 64 -17.94 -12.61 7.86
CA GLY A 64 -16.91 -13.58 8.20
C GLY A 64 -16.40 -14.41 7.02
N SER A 65 -16.72 -14.02 5.78
CA SER A 65 -16.21 -14.69 4.59
C SER A 65 -14.76 -14.31 4.31
N PRO A 66 -13.97 -15.19 3.67
CA PRO A 66 -12.59 -14.89 3.32
C PRO A 66 -12.44 -13.64 2.46
N ILE A 67 -11.35 -12.87 2.69
CA ILE A 67 -10.98 -11.68 1.90
C ILE A 67 -10.86 -12.04 0.40
N SER A 68 -10.39 -13.25 0.08
CA SER A 68 -10.35 -13.74 -1.31
C SER A 68 -11.72 -13.78 -2.00
N GLN A 69 -12.81 -13.66 -1.24
CA GLN A 69 -14.20 -13.59 -1.72
C GLN A 69 -14.80 -12.19 -1.56
N ALA A 70 -13.94 -11.16 -1.59
CA ALA A 70 -14.31 -9.76 -1.42
C ALA A 70 -15.60 -9.39 -2.17
N SER A 71 -16.46 -8.65 -1.51
CA SER A 71 -17.77 -8.21 -2.00
C SER A 71 -17.91 -6.68 -1.87
N THR A 72 -18.95 -6.12 -2.48
CA THR A 72 -19.30 -4.70 -2.34
C THR A 72 -19.92 -4.36 -0.97
N LYS A 73 -20.02 -5.34 -0.08
CA LYS A 73 -20.54 -5.19 1.29
C LYS A 73 -19.44 -5.27 2.33
N ASP A 74 -18.20 -5.39 1.89
CA ASP A 74 -17.06 -5.43 2.77
C ASP A 74 -16.75 -4.03 3.28
N ASP A 75 -16.37 -3.94 4.53
CA ASP A 75 -15.99 -2.70 5.16
C ASP A 75 -14.47 -2.51 5.04
N GLY A 76 -14.05 -1.26 4.94
CA GLY A 76 -12.63 -0.95 4.84
C GLY A 76 -12.29 0.44 5.36
N GLU A 77 -11.05 0.58 5.81
CA GLU A 77 -10.48 1.84 6.26
C GLU A 77 -9.07 2.00 5.70
N ILE A 78 -8.75 3.19 5.23
CA ILE A 78 -7.41 3.57 4.81
C ILE A 78 -7.06 4.87 5.51
N THR A 79 -6.00 4.85 6.31
CA THR A 79 -5.47 6.06 6.92
C THR A 79 -4.09 6.37 6.36
N LEU A 80 -3.88 7.66 6.05
CA LEU A 80 -2.57 8.22 5.72
C LEU A 80 -2.10 9.03 6.92
N ASN A 81 -1.01 8.62 7.54
CA ASN A 81 -0.46 9.26 8.71
C ASN A 81 0.83 10.00 8.40
N VAL A 82 1.05 11.10 9.11
CA VAL A 82 2.28 11.89 9.11
C VAL A 82 2.76 12.01 10.55
N GLY A 83 3.77 11.26 10.92
CA GLY A 83 4.19 11.10 12.30
C GLY A 83 3.05 10.50 13.15
N ALA A 84 2.64 11.22 14.19
CA ALA A 84 1.54 10.80 15.06
C ALA A 84 0.16 11.36 14.66
N LYS A 85 0.06 12.05 13.51
CA LYS A 85 -1.19 12.67 13.05
C LYS A 85 -1.73 11.96 11.82
N THR A 86 -3.04 11.77 11.79
CA THR A 86 -3.74 11.30 10.60
C THR A 86 -4.03 12.47 9.68
N LEU A 87 -3.48 12.45 8.47
CA LEU A 87 -3.73 13.43 7.41
C LEU A 87 -5.04 13.13 6.68
N LEU A 88 -5.28 11.86 6.41
CA LEU A 88 -6.44 11.39 5.66
C LEU A 88 -6.95 10.09 6.30
N ASP A 89 -8.27 10.03 6.52
CA ASP A 89 -8.96 8.81 6.92
C ASP A 89 -10.14 8.60 5.98
N VAL A 90 -10.14 7.48 5.29
CA VAL A 90 -11.19 7.06 4.36
C VAL A 90 -11.77 5.75 4.85
N ARG A 91 -13.07 5.72 5.08
CA ARG A 91 -13.79 4.50 5.49
C ARG A 91 -14.87 4.16 4.49
N VAL A 92 -15.07 2.90 4.27
CA VAL A 92 -16.22 2.37 3.54
C VAL A 92 -16.96 1.44 4.47
N VAL A 93 -18.20 1.75 4.78
CA VAL A 93 -19.06 0.95 5.67
C VAL A 93 -20.44 0.86 5.04
N ASP A 94 -20.96 -0.34 4.89
CA ASP A 94 -22.26 -0.60 4.26
C ASP A 94 -22.41 0.06 2.86
N GLY A 95 -21.29 0.20 2.16
CA GLY A 95 -21.21 0.80 0.81
C GLY A 95 -21.24 2.32 0.77
N ASN A 96 -21.35 3.02 1.89
CA ASN A 96 -21.14 4.47 1.99
C ASN A 96 -19.63 4.73 2.20
N ALA A 97 -19.12 5.81 1.61
CA ALA A 97 -17.76 6.26 1.86
C ALA A 97 -17.75 7.44 2.83
N TYR A 98 -16.84 7.42 3.76
CA TYR A 98 -16.62 8.46 4.75
C TYR A 98 -15.21 9.00 4.58
N LEU A 99 -15.06 10.31 4.63
CA LEU A 99 -13.79 10.99 4.43
C LEU A 99 -13.54 11.98 5.57
N ASN A 100 -12.39 11.92 6.17
CA ASN A 100 -11.87 12.93 7.10
C ASN A 100 -10.50 13.39 6.65
N VAL A 101 -10.24 14.70 6.68
CA VAL A 101 -8.96 15.28 6.31
C VAL A 101 -8.50 16.23 7.41
N ASP A 102 -7.28 16.05 7.93
CA ASP A 102 -6.62 17.00 8.82
C ASP A 102 -5.36 17.56 8.16
N LEU A 103 -5.52 18.68 7.48
CA LEU A 103 -4.43 19.36 6.79
C LEU A 103 -3.35 19.91 7.74
N THR A 104 -3.64 20.00 9.05
CA THR A 104 -2.60 20.41 10.02
C THR A 104 -1.47 19.39 10.12
N ALA A 105 -1.73 18.14 9.72
CA ALA A 105 -0.72 17.10 9.67
C ALA A 105 0.41 17.44 8.66
N VAL A 106 0.12 18.17 7.59
CA VAL A 106 1.12 18.61 6.59
C VAL A 106 2.22 19.44 7.23
N ASN A 107 1.87 20.27 8.22
CA ASN A 107 2.86 21.07 8.97
C ASN A 107 3.82 20.21 9.82
N SER A 108 3.53 18.91 9.96
CA SER A 108 4.35 17.96 10.71
C SER A 108 5.35 17.21 9.81
N ILE A 109 5.36 17.49 8.51
CA ILE A 109 6.32 16.91 7.57
C ILE A 109 7.60 17.76 7.63
N PRO A 110 8.73 17.21 8.12
CA PRO A 110 9.98 17.94 8.13
C PRO A 110 10.43 18.25 6.69
N GLY A 111 11.16 19.34 6.52
CA GLY A 111 11.80 19.65 5.23
C GLY A 111 10.86 20.14 4.11
N ILE A 112 9.53 20.22 4.31
CA ILE A 112 8.64 20.87 3.34
C ILE A 112 8.62 22.38 3.63
N PRO A 113 9.23 23.20 2.76
CA PRO A 113 9.21 24.65 2.93
C PRO A 113 7.86 25.21 2.50
N LEU A 114 6.92 25.34 3.43
CA LEU A 114 5.64 26.01 3.16
C LEU A 114 5.84 27.52 3.16
N THR A 115 5.47 28.17 2.07
CA THR A 115 5.43 29.63 1.98
C THR A 115 4.29 30.20 2.85
N ALA A 116 4.30 31.51 3.13
CA ALA A 116 3.20 32.15 3.84
C ALA A 116 1.86 32.01 3.08
N GLN A 117 1.90 31.95 1.76
CA GLN A 117 0.72 31.70 0.93
C GLN A 117 0.21 30.28 1.12
N ASP A 118 1.08 29.26 1.03
CA ASP A 118 0.70 27.86 1.25
C ASP A 118 0.08 27.65 2.62
N GLN A 119 0.65 28.27 3.65
CA GLN A 119 0.10 28.21 5.01
C GLN A 119 -1.31 28.85 5.10
N SER A 120 -1.53 29.98 4.40
CA SER A 120 -2.84 30.63 4.35
C SER A 120 -3.87 29.78 3.62
N GLU A 121 -3.48 29.17 2.49
CA GLU A 121 -4.36 28.27 1.72
C GLU A 121 -4.71 27.00 2.51
N LEU A 122 -3.71 26.39 3.16
CA LEU A 122 -3.93 25.25 4.06
C LEU A 122 -4.85 25.60 5.22
N ALA A 123 -4.68 26.77 5.83
CA ALA A 123 -5.53 27.23 6.93
C ALA A 123 -6.97 27.46 6.46
N ALA A 124 -7.19 28.04 5.28
CA ALA A 124 -8.51 28.21 4.69
C ALA A 124 -9.17 26.87 4.38
N ALA A 125 -8.45 25.93 3.76
CA ALA A 125 -8.93 24.61 3.48
C ALA A 125 -9.23 23.80 4.77
N GLN A 126 -8.40 23.95 5.80
CA GLN A 126 -8.62 23.34 7.12
C GLN A 126 -9.91 23.84 7.79
N LEU A 127 -10.26 25.12 7.65
CA LEU A 127 -11.51 25.65 8.18
C LEU A 127 -12.74 25.02 7.52
N LEU A 128 -12.64 24.63 6.25
CA LEU A 128 -13.72 24.01 5.50
C LEU A 128 -13.82 22.50 5.75
N LEU A 129 -12.68 21.81 5.73
CA LEU A 129 -12.59 20.35 5.69
C LEU A 129 -12.12 19.74 7.01
N GLY A 130 -11.28 20.47 7.75
CA GLY A 130 -10.50 19.90 8.86
C GLY A 130 -11.33 19.38 10.01
N GLY A 131 -11.02 18.15 10.38
CA GLY A 131 -11.61 17.48 11.53
C GLY A 131 -13.09 17.11 11.38
N LYS A 132 -13.67 17.30 10.18
CA LYS A 132 -15.05 16.94 9.88
C LYS A 132 -15.10 15.66 9.09
N TRP A 133 -16.08 14.85 9.39
CA TRP A 133 -16.40 13.71 8.57
C TRP A 133 -17.39 14.09 7.47
N PHE A 134 -17.11 13.67 6.26
CA PHE A 134 -17.99 13.79 5.12
C PHE A 134 -18.46 12.40 4.70
N GLU A 135 -19.77 12.21 4.55
CA GLU A 135 -20.33 10.99 3.99
C GLU A 135 -20.67 11.19 2.52
N VAL A 136 -20.15 10.30 1.68
CA VAL A 136 -20.58 10.14 0.29
C VAL A 136 -21.51 8.93 0.23
N PRO A 137 -22.83 9.13 0.08
CA PRO A 137 -23.78 8.02 0.04
C PRO A 137 -23.50 7.06 -1.12
N ALA A 138 -23.70 5.77 -0.93
CA ALA A 138 -23.53 4.75 -1.95
C ALA A 138 -24.30 5.04 -3.25
N GLN A 139 -25.45 5.69 -3.15
CA GLN A 139 -26.26 6.10 -4.31
C GLN A 139 -25.56 7.19 -5.14
N LEU A 140 -24.94 8.17 -4.46
CA LEU A 140 -24.18 9.22 -5.12
C LEU A 140 -22.93 8.66 -5.81
N ILE A 141 -22.19 7.79 -5.13
CA ILE A 141 -21.03 7.07 -5.71
C ILE A 141 -21.45 6.36 -7.01
N LYS A 142 -22.58 5.66 -6.99
CA LYS A 142 -23.10 4.93 -8.16
C LYS A 142 -23.60 5.86 -9.28
N SER A 143 -24.07 7.07 -8.95
CA SER A 143 -24.58 8.03 -9.94
C SER A 143 -23.45 8.81 -10.61
N GLU A 144 -22.41 9.15 -9.85
CA GLU A 144 -21.27 9.96 -10.29
C GLU A 144 -20.16 9.13 -10.96
N ILE A 145 -20.11 7.81 -10.68
CA ILE A 145 -19.26 6.93 -11.52
C ILE A 145 -19.87 6.99 -12.93
N PRO A 146 -19.23 7.70 -13.89
CA PRO A 146 -19.81 7.84 -15.21
C PRO A 146 -20.13 6.45 -15.76
N LYS A 147 -21.30 6.29 -16.37
CA LYS A 147 -21.63 5.04 -17.09
C LYS A 147 -20.63 4.74 -18.21
N SER A 148 -19.87 5.78 -18.63
CA SER A 148 -18.71 5.70 -19.51
C SER A 148 -17.43 5.23 -18.80
N SER A 149 -17.33 5.34 -17.47
CA SER A 149 -16.37 4.60 -16.64
C SER A 149 -16.95 3.24 -16.24
N SER A 150 -17.79 2.64 -17.07
CA SER A 150 -17.81 1.19 -17.11
C SER A 150 -16.33 0.84 -17.36
N VAL A 151 -15.59 0.69 -16.27
CA VAL A 151 -14.26 0.09 -16.29
C VAL A 151 -14.51 -1.13 -17.15
N ASN A 152 -14.04 -1.03 -18.40
CA ASN A 152 -14.33 -2.05 -19.40
C ASN A 152 -14.00 -3.37 -18.72
N PRO A 153 -14.94 -4.33 -18.62
CA PRO A 153 -14.63 -5.59 -17.94
C PRO A 153 -13.36 -6.23 -18.47
N ALA A 154 -13.03 -5.96 -19.74
CA ALA A 154 -11.78 -6.33 -20.35
C ALA A 154 -10.57 -5.53 -19.78
N GLU A 155 -10.73 -4.27 -19.42
CA GLU A 155 -9.66 -3.48 -18.77
C GLU A 155 -9.49 -3.90 -17.30
N THR A 156 -10.56 -4.13 -16.56
CA THR A 156 -10.47 -4.68 -15.20
C THR A 156 -9.84 -6.07 -15.21
N ALA A 157 -10.21 -6.93 -16.16
CA ALA A 157 -9.59 -8.24 -16.33
C ALA A 157 -8.11 -8.11 -16.73
N LYS A 158 -7.78 -7.09 -17.54
CA LYS A 158 -6.40 -6.78 -17.93
C LYS A 158 -5.59 -6.30 -16.73
N VAL A 159 -6.11 -5.39 -15.91
CA VAL A 159 -5.46 -4.90 -14.68
C VAL A 159 -5.26 -6.03 -13.68
N LYS A 160 -6.30 -6.81 -13.37
CA LYS A 160 -6.16 -8.01 -12.52
C LYS A 160 -5.16 -9.02 -13.08
N GLY A 161 -5.15 -9.22 -14.40
CA GLY A 161 -4.17 -10.09 -15.05
C GLY A 161 -2.72 -9.60 -14.92
N ILE A 162 -2.52 -8.29 -14.77
CA ILE A 162 -1.21 -7.65 -14.57
C ILE A 162 -0.73 -7.87 -13.14
N GLU A 163 -1.58 -7.59 -12.15
CA GLU A 163 -1.25 -7.82 -10.75
C GLU A 163 -0.78 -9.27 -10.54
N VAL A 164 -1.55 -10.24 -11.05
CA VAL A 164 -1.18 -11.66 -10.98
C VAL A 164 0.17 -11.92 -11.65
N LYS A 165 0.43 -11.37 -12.84
CA LYS A 165 1.70 -11.57 -13.53
C LYS A 165 2.89 -10.92 -12.83
N ILE A 166 2.71 -9.76 -12.19
CA ILE A 166 3.74 -9.13 -11.38
C ILE A 166 4.03 -9.98 -10.15
N PHE A 167 3.01 -10.45 -9.45
CA PHE A 167 3.18 -11.36 -8.32
C PHE A 167 3.84 -12.67 -8.73
N ASP A 168 3.46 -13.26 -9.86
CA ASP A 168 4.11 -14.45 -10.41
C ASP A 168 5.58 -14.21 -10.76
N ALA A 169 5.90 -13.04 -11.31
CA ALA A 169 7.28 -12.66 -11.62
C ALA A 169 8.12 -12.49 -10.33
N LEU A 170 7.56 -11.83 -9.32
CA LEU A 170 8.21 -11.70 -8.02
C LEU A 170 8.34 -13.05 -7.31
N ALA A 171 7.32 -13.90 -7.40
CA ALA A 171 7.39 -15.26 -6.86
C ALA A 171 8.47 -16.13 -7.53
N LYS A 172 8.73 -15.92 -8.83
CA LYS A 172 9.86 -16.57 -9.53
C LYS A 172 11.22 -16.12 -9.02
N LEU A 173 11.35 -14.86 -8.61
CA LEU A 173 12.59 -14.38 -7.99
C LEU A 173 12.88 -15.13 -6.69
N ILE A 174 11.85 -15.50 -5.94
CA ILE A 174 11.96 -16.24 -4.67
C ILE A 174 12.29 -17.73 -4.92
N ASP A 175 12.06 -18.25 -6.13
CA ASP A 175 12.18 -19.66 -6.47
C ASP A 175 13.61 -20.11 -6.84
N ASP A 176 14.54 -19.17 -7.03
CA ASP A 176 15.89 -19.46 -7.54
C ASP A 176 16.87 -20.07 -6.49
N GLY A 177 16.34 -20.60 -5.40
CA GLY A 177 17.13 -21.35 -4.41
C GLY A 177 18.03 -20.48 -3.52
N HIS A 178 17.88 -19.15 -3.59
CA HIS A 178 18.68 -18.19 -2.82
C HIS A 178 17.99 -17.75 -1.52
N ALA A 179 16.71 -18.09 -1.34
CA ALA A 179 15.95 -17.73 -0.16
C ALA A 179 16.50 -18.43 1.10
N LYS A 180 16.78 -17.66 2.15
CA LYS A 180 17.27 -18.11 3.44
C LYS A 180 16.17 -18.08 4.47
N SER A 181 16.01 -19.15 5.23
CA SER A 181 15.09 -19.20 6.36
C SER A 181 15.50 -18.22 7.45
N LEU A 182 14.52 -17.58 8.06
CA LEU A 182 14.70 -16.67 9.20
C LEU A 182 14.45 -17.39 10.53
N ALA A 183 15.22 -17.04 11.57
CA ALA A 183 15.12 -17.67 12.89
C ALA A 183 13.73 -17.50 13.55
N GLY A 184 13.01 -16.42 13.22
CA GLY A 184 11.67 -16.13 13.72
C GLY A 184 10.52 -16.65 12.85
N GLY A 185 10.83 -17.43 11.81
CA GLY A 185 9.88 -17.83 10.78
C GLY A 185 9.90 -16.88 9.58
N GLY A 186 9.73 -17.45 8.39
CA GLY A 186 9.78 -16.71 7.14
C GLY A 186 11.07 -16.89 6.36
N TYR A 187 11.26 -16.05 5.36
CA TYR A 187 12.35 -16.14 4.40
C TYR A 187 12.90 -14.76 4.04
N SER A 188 14.18 -14.70 3.75
CA SER A 188 14.82 -13.53 3.17
C SER A 188 15.59 -13.93 1.93
N GLU A 189 15.51 -13.12 0.90
CA GLU A 189 16.21 -13.25 -0.36
C GLU A 189 16.94 -11.98 -0.71
N LYS A 190 18.13 -12.14 -1.32
CA LYS A 190 18.93 -11.03 -1.83
C LYS A 190 19.25 -11.28 -3.29
N GLY A 191 19.09 -10.24 -4.09
CA GLY A 191 19.42 -10.31 -5.51
C GLY A 191 19.82 -8.96 -6.07
N THR A 192 19.95 -8.90 -7.39
CA THR A 192 20.27 -7.67 -8.12
C THR A 192 18.99 -7.01 -8.61
N LEU A 193 18.96 -5.68 -8.69
CA LEU A 193 17.83 -4.97 -9.31
C LEU A 193 17.63 -5.35 -10.78
N GLU A 194 18.71 -5.72 -11.46
CA GLU A 194 18.64 -6.22 -12.82
C GLU A 194 17.74 -7.46 -12.94
N SER A 195 17.85 -8.42 -11.99
CA SER A 195 16.99 -9.61 -11.99
C SER A 195 15.52 -9.27 -11.76
N VAL A 196 15.22 -8.27 -10.90
CA VAL A 196 13.84 -7.78 -10.70
C VAL A 196 13.29 -7.15 -11.98
N VAL A 197 14.08 -6.27 -12.60
CA VAL A 197 13.68 -5.62 -13.86
C VAL A 197 13.43 -6.67 -14.93
N GLN A 198 14.32 -7.63 -15.12
CA GLN A 198 14.17 -8.69 -16.09
C GLN A 198 12.93 -9.58 -15.84
N ALA A 199 12.59 -9.82 -14.57
CA ALA A 199 11.41 -10.60 -14.22
C ALA A 199 10.09 -9.87 -14.48
N VAL A 200 10.04 -8.55 -14.22
CA VAL A 200 8.81 -7.74 -14.29
C VAL A 200 8.64 -7.07 -15.66
N LEU A 201 9.74 -6.76 -16.35
CA LEU A 201 9.77 -6.01 -17.61
C LEU A 201 8.86 -6.61 -18.70
N PRO A 202 8.84 -7.93 -18.95
CA PRO A 202 7.97 -8.51 -19.99
C PRO A 202 6.48 -8.27 -19.71
N THR A 203 6.12 -8.12 -18.43
CA THR A 203 4.75 -7.78 -18.04
C THR A 203 4.44 -6.32 -18.33
N ILE A 204 5.38 -5.41 -18.05
CA ILE A 204 5.23 -3.97 -18.31
C ILE A 204 5.22 -3.69 -19.82
N GLU A 205 6.14 -4.27 -20.58
CA GLU A 205 6.19 -4.14 -22.04
C GLU A 205 4.92 -4.67 -22.73
N GLY A 206 4.31 -5.70 -22.15
CA GLY A 206 3.01 -6.21 -22.63
C GLY A 206 1.85 -5.23 -22.39
N LEU A 207 2.04 -4.21 -21.56
CA LEU A 207 1.07 -3.15 -21.26
C LEU A 207 1.30 -1.92 -22.11
N ASP A 208 2.54 -1.50 -22.16
CA ASP A 208 3.00 -0.35 -22.91
C ASP A 208 4.31 -0.70 -23.65
N PRO A 209 4.21 -1.03 -24.95
CA PRO A 209 5.38 -1.36 -25.75
C PRO A 209 6.35 -0.19 -25.95
N SER A 210 5.97 1.03 -25.56
CA SER A 210 6.84 2.21 -25.61
C SER A 210 7.81 2.31 -24.44
N VAL A 211 7.61 1.50 -23.40
CA VAL A 211 8.50 1.46 -22.24
C VAL A 211 9.86 0.89 -22.67
N THR A 212 10.85 1.74 -22.61
CA THR A 212 12.24 1.32 -22.86
C THR A 212 12.83 0.82 -21.56
N PRO A 213 13.36 -0.41 -21.52
CA PRO A 213 14.01 -0.92 -20.32
C PRO A 213 15.18 -0.01 -19.91
N PRO A 214 15.29 0.32 -18.62
CA PRO A 214 16.43 1.08 -18.14
C PRO A 214 17.71 0.25 -18.39
N SER A 215 18.65 0.81 -19.13
CA SER A 215 19.95 0.19 -19.35
C SER A 215 20.81 0.31 -18.08
N ASN A 216 21.54 -0.76 -17.73
CA ASN A 216 22.47 -0.77 -16.60
C ASN A 216 21.85 -0.50 -15.23
N VAL A 217 20.74 -1.17 -14.89
CA VAL A 217 20.17 -1.13 -13.56
C VAL A 217 21.13 -1.79 -12.59
N LYS A 218 21.92 -0.98 -11.91
CA LYS A 218 22.84 -1.44 -10.87
C LYS A 218 22.17 -1.26 -9.53
N GLY A 219 22.42 -2.19 -8.61
CA GLY A 219 21.89 -2.15 -7.26
C GLY A 219 21.50 -3.53 -6.78
N THR A 220 21.14 -3.62 -5.52
CA THR A 220 20.71 -4.86 -4.89
C THR A 220 19.37 -4.66 -4.23
N TYR A 221 18.61 -5.73 -4.09
CA TYR A 221 17.44 -5.77 -3.24
C TYR A 221 17.59 -6.82 -2.14
N THR A 222 16.86 -6.60 -1.08
CA THR A 222 16.58 -7.63 -0.07
C THR A 222 15.07 -7.68 0.10
N LEU A 223 14.50 -8.83 -0.19
CA LEU A 223 13.10 -9.14 0.08
C LEU A 223 13.04 -9.98 1.35
N THR A 224 12.12 -9.65 2.26
CA THR A 224 11.90 -10.41 3.49
C THR A 224 10.41 -10.67 3.64
N LEU A 225 10.04 -11.90 3.93
CA LEU A 225 8.70 -12.28 4.34
C LEU A 225 8.80 -12.86 5.74
N THR A 226 8.00 -12.36 6.66
CA THR A 226 7.87 -12.91 8.02
C THR A 226 6.54 -13.63 8.18
N ASN A 227 6.53 -14.72 8.93
CA ASN A 227 5.33 -15.49 9.20
C ASN A 227 5.33 -16.04 10.64
N SER A 228 4.14 -16.20 11.17
CA SER A 228 3.86 -16.94 12.41
C SER A 228 3.10 -18.20 12.02
N GLY A 229 3.76 -19.33 12.14
CA GLY A 229 3.23 -20.59 11.59
C GLY A 229 3.06 -20.52 10.07
N SER A 230 1.84 -20.72 9.57
CA SER A 230 1.50 -20.67 8.14
C SER A 230 0.95 -19.30 7.70
N VAL A 231 0.83 -18.31 8.59
CA VAL A 231 0.24 -17.00 8.28
C VAL A 231 1.34 -15.98 8.11
N ALA A 232 1.30 -15.18 7.04
CA ALA A 232 2.22 -14.06 6.86
C ALA A 232 1.91 -12.95 7.88
N THR A 233 2.95 -12.46 8.54
CA THR A 233 2.87 -11.36 9.51
C THR A 233 3.57 -10.10 9.04
N GLY A 234 4.27 -10.16 7.91
CA GLY A 234 4.86 -8.98 7.30
C GLY A 234 5.69 -9.30 6.08
N ALA A 235 5.95 -8.27 5.32
CA ALA A 235 6.84 -8.28 4.17
C ALA A 235 7.65 -6.99 4.14
N SER A 236 8.90 -7.06 3.71
CA SER A 236 9.69 -5.86 3.44
C SER A 236 10.53 -6.05 2.19
N ILE A 237 10.70 -4.97 1.46
CA ILE A 237 11.66 -4.86 0.37
C ILE A 237 12.59 -3.70 0.66
N SER A 238 13.88 -3.93 0.56
CA SER A 238 14.92 -2.90 0.68
C SER A 238 15.74 -2.88 -0.59
N ILE A 239 15.83 -1.74 -1.23
CA ILE A 239 16.55 -1.51 -2.48
C ILE A 239 17.71 -0.58 -2.17
N THR A 240 18.92 -1.02 -2.50
CA THR A 240 20.14 -0.22 -2.32
C THR A 240 20.73 0.14 -3.68
N ALA A 241 20.83 1.45 -3.95
CA ALA A 241 21.53 1.96 -5.12
C ALA A 241 23.06 1.77 -4.97
N PRO A 242 23.77 1.50 -6.08
CA PRO A 242 25.22 1.32 -6.01
C PRO A 242 25.96 2.63 -5.70
N GLN A 243 27.13 2.52 -5.09
CA GLN A 243 28.07 3.63 -4.97
C GLN A 243 28.44 4.17 -6.34
N GLY A 244 28.41 5.51 -6.49
CA GLY A 244 28.82 6.18 -7.73
C GLY A 244 27.69 6.66 -8.61
N ASN A 245 26.43 6.51 -8.21
CA ASN A 245 25.34 7.29 -8.82
C ASN A 245 25.44 8.73 -8.30
N ALA A 246 25.85 9.66 -9.16
CA ALA A 246 26.09 11.06 -8.77
C ALA A 246 24.86 11.75 -8.17
N SER A 247 23.65 11.24 -8.46
CA SER A 247 22.38 11.83 -8.01
C SER A 247 21.83 11.18 -6.73
N LEU A 248 22.10 9.91 -6.46
CA LEU A 248 21.49 9.16 -5.36
C LEU A 248 22.48 8.65 -4.31
N GLY A 249 23.81 8.78 -4.54
CA GLY A 249 24.81 8.29 -3.60
C GLY A 249 24.59 6.81 -3.26
N ASN A 250 24.77 6.45 -1.98
CA ASN A 250 24.46 5.13 -1.43
C ASN A 250 23.03 5.10 -0.86
N ALA A 251 22.05 5.52 -1.64
CA ALA A 251 20.67 5.55 -1.18
C ALA A 251 20.14 4.12 -0.99
N THR A 252 19.47 3.91 0.12
CA THR A 252 18.65 2.73 0.37
C THR A 252 17.22 3.17 0.57
N VAL A 253 16.31 2.57 -0.20
CA VAL A 253 14.87 2.75 -0.05
C VAL A 253 14.29 1.44 0.43
N GLY A 254 13.61 1.48 1.55
CA GLY A 254 12.89 0.34 2.13
C GLY A 254 11.39 0.59 2.15
N LEU A 255 10.62 -0.44 1.89
CA LEU A 255 9.18 -0.50 2.12
C LEU A 255 8.91 -1.69 3.03
N THR A 256 8.15 -1.47 4.09
CA THR A 256 7.76 -2.52 5.03
C THR A 256 6.25 -2.55 5.16
N ALA A 257 5.68 -3.74 5.11
CA ALA A 257 4.29 -4.01 5.44
C ALA A 257 4.26 -4.95 6.65
N THR A 258 3.55 -4.55 7.70
CA THR A 258 3.27 -5.40 8.87
C THR A 258 1.81 -5.79 8.81
N VAL A 259 1.53 -7.07 8.98
CA VAL A 259 0.18 -7.62 8.90
C VAL A 259 -0.24 -8.06 10.29
N THR A 260 -1.40 -7.58 10.72
CA THR A 260 -2.07 -7.99 11.95
C THR A 260 -3.50 -8.41 11.66
N HIS A 261 -4.09 -9.13 12.58
CA HIS A 261 -5.49 -9.53 12.58
C HIS A 261 -6.10 -8.96 13.85
N ASP A 262 -7.05 -8.07 13.67
CA ASP A 262 -7.76 -7.45 14.76
C ASP A 262 -9.24 -7.48 14.38
N ASN A 263 -10.05 -8.28 15.02
CA ASN A 263 -11.46 -8.44 14.65
C ASN A 263 -12.32 -7.21 15.01
N ASP A 264 -11.71 -6.05 15.13
CA ASP A 264 -12.42 -4.81 15.35
C ASP A 264 -13.18 -4.38 14.09
N PRO A 265 -14.47 -4.02 14.20
CA PRO A 265 -15.23 -3.54 13.06
C PRO A 265 -14.75 -2.15 12.63
N VAL A 266 -14.81 -1.86 11.33
CA VAL A 266 -14.70 -0.48 10.85
C VAL A 266 -15.93 0.30 11.31
N VAL A 267 -15.69 1.36 12.09
CA VAL A 267 -16.77 2.10 12.76
C VAL A 267 -17.26 3.25 11.90
N VAL A 268 -18.59 3.37 11.74
CA VAL A 268 -19.20 4.54 11.13
C VAL A 268 -18.90 5.77 11.99
N PRO A 269 -18.36 6.85 11.40
CA PRO A 269 -18.09 8.08 12.14
C PRO A 269 -19.38 8.73 12.67
N THR A 270 -19.24 9.44 13.78
CA THR A 270 -20.29 10.32 14.31
C THR A 270 -20.14 11.74 13.75
N ASP A 271 -21.20 12.56 13.80
CA ASP A 271 -21.19 13.96 13.38
C ASP A 271 -20.79 14.16 11.92
N VAL A 272 -21.42 13.40 11.03
CA VAL A 272 -21.11 13.35 9.62
C VAL A 272 -21.86 14.42 8.83
N THR A 273 -21.17 15.11 7.92
CA THR A 273 -21.78 15.99 6.91
C THR A 273 -22.05 15.18 5.64
N VAL A 274 -23.32 14.96 5.31
CA VAL A 274 -23.68 14.21 4.09
C VAL A 274 -23.44 15.07 2.86
N ILE A 275 -22.64 14.58 1.92
CA ILE A 275 -22.40 15.21 0.63
C ILE A 275 -23.64 15.01 -0.25
N THR A 276 -24.22 16.12 -0.66
CA THR A 276 -25.36 16.15 -1.58
C THR A 276 -24.95 16.80 -2.91
N PRO A 277 -25.68 16.54 -4.03
CA PRO A 277 -25.39 17.24 -5.29
C PRO A 277 -25.41 18.76 -5.17
N ALA A 278 -26.26 19.31 -4.30
CA ALA A 278 -26.33 20.74 -4.05
C ALA A 278 -25.05 21.26 -3.36
N LEU A 279 -24.48 20.49 -2.42
CA LEU A 279 -23.23 20.83 -1.76
C LEU A 279 -22.05 20.79 -2.74
N ILE A 280 -22.03 19.82 -3.65
CA ILE A 280 -21.00 19.73 -4.71
C ILE A 280 -21.06 21.01 -5.58
N GLN A 281 -22.24 21.39 -6.08
CA GLN A 281 -22.42 22.60 -6.88
C GLN A 281 -21.98 23.88 -6.13
N GLN A 282 -22.23 23.95 -4.82
CA GLN A 282 -21.80 25.07 -3.99
C GLN A 282 -20.28 25.14 -3.88
N LEU A 283 -19.61 24.00 -3.72
CA LEU A 283 -18.14 23.92 -3.63
C LEU A 283 -17.50 24.29 -4.98
N GLU A 284 -18.02 23.79 -6.09
CA GLU A 284 -17.54 24.11 -7.44
C GLU A 284 -17.73 25.61 -7.75
N GLY A 285 -18.86 26.19 -7.38
CA GLY A 285 -19.13 27.64 -7.54
C GLY A 285 -18.20 28.51 -6.70
N SER A 286 -17.76 28.03 -5.56
CA SER A 286 -16.81 28.75 -4.69
C SER A 286 -15.36 28.67 -5.22
N ALA A 287 -14.98 27.55 -5.81
CA ALA A 287 -13.64 27.33 -6.39
C ALA A 287 -13.39 28.19 -7.64
N THR A 288 -14.45 28.56 -8.40
CA THR A 288 -14.34 29.43 -9.57
C THR A 288 -14.27 30.92 -9.24
N SER A 289 -14.41 31.28 -7.98
CA SER A 289 -14.42 32.69 -7.50
C SER A 289 -13.14 33.08 -6.76
N LEU A 290 -12.15 32.17 -6.66
CA LEU A 290 -10.78 32.39 -6.16
C LEU A 290 -9.80 32.48 -7.31
#